data_0a4ae1a3e090c44af562581ad9ac8c70
#
_entry.id   0a4ae1a3e090c44af562581ad9ac8c70
#
_cell.length_a   1.000
_cell.length_b   1.000
_cell.length_c   1.000
_cell.angle_alpha   90.00
_cell.angle_beta   90.00
_cell.angle_gamma   90.00
#
_symmetry.space_group_name_H-M   'P 1'
#
loop_
_entity.id
_entity.type
_entity.pdbx_description
1 polymer ?
#
loop_
_entity_poly.entity_id
_entity_poly.type
_entity_poly.pdbx_seq_one_letter_code
_entity_poly.pdbx_strand_id
1 'polypeptide(L)'
;MSISLKSEEEIQRIRESSLLVSKTLGIVSKEINPGVSTLSLDRLAETFIRDNGGIPAFKNYPGHGGAPNFPFTLCISVNEEVVHGMPGESKVLKEGDIVSVDCGVLMNGYFGDSAYTFGVGQIKPEYQALMDATLESLNRGVEKAIAGNRMGDIGNAIQSFVEAKGYSVVREMVGHGLGAELHEPPEVPNYGKKGNGVLLKEGMVLAIEPMINFGERHIRLSKDKWTIYAADRLPSAHYEHTLVVRKGKAEVLSSFEYIEVKK
;
A
#
# COMPACT_ATOMS: atom_id res chain seq x y z
N MET A 1 -11.17 -18.27 -9.42
CA MET A 1 -12.27 -17.53 -8.75
C MET A 1 -12.75 -16.42 -9.70
N SER A 2 -14.05 -16.08 -9.67
CA SER A 2 -14.62 -15.02 -10.52
C SER A 2 -14.35 -13.67 -9.87
N ILE A 3 -14.11 -12.64 -10.71
CA ILE A 3 -13.97 -11.26 -10.25
C ILE A 3 -15.35 -10.77 -9.78
N SER A 4 -15.43 -10.26 -8.55
CA SER A 4 -16.66 -9.70 -7.97
C SER A 4 -16.84 -8.24 -8.38
N LEU A 5 -18.05 -7.88 -8.81
CA LEU A 5 -18.46 -6.49 -8.98
C LEU A 5 -19.28 -6.10 -7.76
N LYS A 6 -18.87 -5.03 -7.08
CA LYS A 6 -19.51 -4.59 -5.84
C LYS A 6 -20.73 -3.71 -6.13
N SER A 7 -21.79 -3.92 -5.37
CA SER A 7 -22.95 -3.03 -5.32
C SER A 7 -22.60 -1.71 -4.64
N GLU A 8 -23.42 -0.68 -4.80
CA GLU A 8 -23.22 0.62 -4.13
C GLU A 8 -23.23 0.49 -2.61
N GLU A 9 -24.03 -0.43 -2.04
CA GLU A 9 -24.05 -0.70 -0.60
C GLU A 9 -22.73 -1.31 -0.13
N GLU A 10 -22.18 -2.28 -0.86
CA GLU A 10 -20.87 -2.88 -0.56
C GLU A 10 -19.74 -1.84 -0.69
N ILE A 11 -19.77 -1.02 -1.76
CA ILE A 11 -18.81 0.07 -1.96
C ILE A 11 -18.86 1.07 -0.80
N GLN A 12 -20.05 1.40 -0.28
CA GLN A 12 -20.18 2.29 0.88
C GLN A 12 -19.53 1.68 2.13
N ARG A 13 -19.71 0.38 2.38
CA ARG A 13 -19.05 -0.32 3.50
C ARG A 13 -17.53 -0.37 3.35
N ILE A 14 -17.03 -0.62 2.12
CA ILE A 14 -15.59 -0.57 1.82
C ILE A 14 -15.04 0.84 2.05
N ARG A 15 -15.80 1.88 1.68
CA ARG A 15 -15.42 3.28 1.93
C ARG A 15 -15.27 3.57 3.42
N GLU A 16 -16.19 3.08 4.28
CA GLU A 16 -16.11 3.27 5.72
C GLU A 16 -14.82 2.66 6.30
N SER A 17 -14.47 1.44 5.87
CA SER A 17 -13.21 0.78 6.25
C SER A 17 -12.00 1.55 5.74
N SER A 18 -11.99 1.96 4.46
CA SER A 18 -10.90 2.74 3.83
C SER A 18 -10.70 4.12 4.49
N LEU A 19 -11.77 4.76 4.94
CA LEU A 19 -11.67 6.02 5.69
C LEU A 19 -11.10 5.81 7.10
N LEU A 20 -11.40 4.68 7.76
CA LEU A 20 -10.77 4.35 9.03
C LEU A 20 -9.27 4.06 8.85
N VAL A 21 -8.88 3.35 7.78
CA VAL A 21 -7.47 3.20 7.38
C VAL A 21 -6.80 4.56 7.22
N SER A 22 -7.43 5.46 6.44
CA SER A 22 -6.90 6.81 6.16
C SER A 22 -6.68 7.63 7.44
N LYS A 23 -7.63 7.58 8.38
CA LYS A 23 -7.51 8.23 9.69
C LYS A 23 -6.43 7.59 10.55
N THR A 24 -6.27 6.26 10.48
CA THR A 24 -5.21 5.53 11.18
C THR A 24 -3.83 5.97 10.68
N LEU A 25 -3.63 6.03 9.35
CA LEU A 25 -2.40 6.58 8.77
C LEU A 25 -2.18 8.04 9.21
N GLY A 26 -3.26 8.83 9.31
CA GLY A 26 -3.21 10.22 9.79
C GLY A 26 -2.74 10.35 11.23
N ILE A 27 -3.17 9.49 12.16
CA ILE A 27 -2.66 9.55 13.55
C ILE A 27 -1.22 9.03 13.64
N VAL A 28 -0.88 7.98 12.88
CA VAL A 28 0.48 7.44 12.82
C VAL A 28 1.46 8.49 12.28
N SER A 29 1.06 9.27 11.26
CA SER A 29 1.91 10.31 10.66
C SER A 29 2.41 11.35 11.66
N LYS A 30 1.61 11.67 12.68
CA LYS A 30 1.96 12.64 13.74
C LYS A 30 3.08 12.14 14.65
N GLU A 31 3.18 10.84 14.81
CA GLU A 31 4.16 10.17 15.70
C GLU A 31 5.44 9.73 14.97
N ILE A 32 5.50 9.84 13.64
CA ILE A 32 6.72 9.51 12.88
C ILE A 32 7.80 10.57 13.15
N ASN A 33 8.77 10.19 13.99
CA ASN A 33 9.92 11.03 14.39
C ASN A 33 11.15 10.15 14.62
N PRO A 34 12.37 10.72 14.53
CA PRO A 34 13.56 10.03 14.99
C PRO A 34 13.44 9.61 16.45
N GLY A 35 13.87 8.39 16.77
CA GLY A 35 13.81 7.82 18.12
C GLY A 35 12.53 7.04 18.44
N VAL A 36 11.52 7.05 17.57
CA VAL A 36 10.28 6.28 17.76
C VAL A 36 10.48 4.84 17.31
N SER A 37 10.03 3.87 18.13
CA SER A 37 10.05 2.46 17.72
C SER A 37 8.87 2.15 16.80
N THR A 38 9.07 1.30 15.79
CA THR A 38 7.99 0.89 14.91
C THR A 38 6.90 0.11 15.64
N LEU A 39 7.23 -0.57 16.74
CA LEU A 39 6.25 -1.24 17.59
C LEU A 39 5.32 -0.25 18.31
N SER A 40 5.80 0.93 18.70
CA SER A 40 4.94 1.96 19.31
C SER A 40 3.91 2.51 18.32
N LEU A 41 4.28 2.66 17.04
CA LEU A 41 3.35 3.04 15.96
C LEU A 41 2.30 1.97 15.71
N ASP A 42 2.70 0.70 15.72
CA ASP A 42 1.79 -0.44 15.57
C ASP A 42 0.74 -0.48 16.68
N ARG A 43 1.17 -0.32 17.95
CA ARG A 43 0.26 -0.29 19.11
C ARG A 43 -0.71 0.89 19.07
N LEU A 44 -0.23 2.06 18.65
CA LEU A 44 -1.07 3.24 18.45
C LEU A 44 -2.17 2.97 17.41
N ALA A 45 -1.79 2.41 16.26
CA ALA A 45 -2.72 2.07 15.19
C ALA A 45 -3.75 1.01 15.65
N GLU A 46 -3.31 -0.06 16.34
CA GLU A 46 -4.21 -1.09 16.86
C GLU A 46 -5.25 -0.50 17.80
N THR A 47 -4.82 0.33 18.76
CA THR A 47 -5.72 0.97 19.71
C THR A 47 -6.73 1.83 18.97
N PHE A 48 -6.28 2.69 18.07
CA PHE A 48 -7.16 3.59 17.31
C PHE A 48 -8.18 2.84 16.45
N ILE A 49 -7.75 1.80 15.72
CA ILE A 49 -8.67 1.00 14.90
C ILE A 49 -9.75 0.37 15.76
N ARG A 50 -9.39 -0.24 16.90
CA ARG A 50 -10.34 -0.91 17.80
C ARG A 50 -11.30 0.05 18.48
N ASP A 51 -10.81 1.21 18.93
CA ASP A 51 -11.63 2.25 19.57
C ASP A 51 -12.65 2.86 18.61
N ASN A 52 -12.40 2.75 17.27
CA ASN A 52 -13.33 3.19 16.24
C ASN A 52 -14.15 2.04 15.61
N GLY A 53 -14.20 0.87 16.27
CA GLY A 53 -15.06 -0.26 15.87
C GLY A 53 -14.53 -1.10 14.72
N GLY A 54 -13.27 -0.88 14.29
CA GLY A 54 -12.59 -1.68 13.28
C GLY A 54 -11.83 -2.86 13.88
N ILE A 55 -11.43 -3.78 13.01
CA ILE A 55 -10.55 -4.91 13.31
C ILE A 55 -9.29 -4.75 12.44
N PRO A 56 -8.06 -4.78 13.03
CA PRO A 56 -6.83 -4.79 12.24
C PRO A 56 -6.80 -5.99 11.28
N ALA A 57 -6.71 -5.73 9.97
CA ALA A 57 -6.85 -6.77 8.95
C ALA A 57 -5.61 -7.66 8.82
N PHE A 58 -4.43 -7.11 9.08
CA PHE A 58 -3.18 -7.86 8.94
C PHE A 58 -2.87 -8.73 10.16
N LYS A 59 -3.35 -8.32 11.35
CA LYS A 59 -3.08 -9.07 12.58
C LYS A 59 -3.70 -10.47 12.53
N ASN A 60 -2.86 -11.49 12.67
CA ASN A 60 -3.20 -12.90 12.49
C ASN A 60 -3.51 -13.32 11.03
N TYR A 61 -3.18 -12.48 10.04
CA TYR A 61 -3.30 -12.87 8.64
C TYR A 61 -2.49 -14.15 8.38
N PRO A 62 -3.07 -15.18 7.71
CA PRO A 62 -2.42 -16.47 7.54
C PRO A 62 -1.11 -16.38 6.77
N GLY A 63 -0.05 -16.95 7.32
CA GLY A 63 1.22 -17.07 6.62
C GLY A 63 1.21 -18.12 5.52
N HIS A 64 1.95 -17.89 4.45
CA HIS A 64 2.14 -18.81 3.33
C HIS A 64 3.50 -19.49 3.40
N GLY A 65 3.64 -20.67 2.76
CA GLY A 65 4.93 -21.36 2.66
C GLY A 65 5.58 -21.71 4.00
N GLY A 66 4.78 -21.97 5.04
CA GLY A 66 5.26 -22.27 6.38
C GLY A 66 5.70 -21.05 7.20
N ALA A 67 5.29 -19.86 6.78
CA ALA A 67 5.39 -18.66 7.62
C ALA A 67 4.35 -18.72 8.75
N PRO A 68 4.66 -18.20 9.96
CA PRO A 68 3.65 -18.00 11.00
C PRO A 68 2.63 -16.93 10.54
N ASN A 69 1.49 -16.85 11.22
CA ASN A 69 0.55 -15.73 10.99
C ASN A 69 1.25 -14.41 11.29
N PHE A 70 0.89 -13.35 10.54
CA PHE A 70 1.44 -12.02 10.74
C PHE A 70 1.00 -11.47 12.11
N PRO A 71 1.93 -11.12 13.02
CA PRO A 71 1.54 -10.86 14.40
C PRO A 71 1.16 -9.41 14.72
N PHE A 72 1.25 -8.49 13.72
CA PHE A 72 1.11 -7.06 13.91
C PHE A 72 -0.10 -6.47 13.18
N THR A 73 -0.46 -5.25 13.55
CA THR A 73 -1.55 -4.46 12.96
C THR A 73 -1.13 -3.77 11.67
N LEU A 74 0.11 -3.26 11.64
CA LEU A 74 0.70 -2.55 10.51
C LEU A 74 1.83 -3.36 9.89
N CYS A 75 2.03 -3.21 8.57
CA CYS A 75 3.32 -3.46 7.96
C CYS A 75 4.12 -2.15 7.98
N ILE A 76 5.30 -2.16 8.61
CA ILE A 76 6.19 -0.99 8.70
C ILE A 76 7.54 -1.33 8.09
N SER A 77 7.77 -0.82 6.90
CA SER A 77 8.94 -1.11 6.07
C SER A 77 9.86 0.09 6.02
N VAL A 78 11.11 -0.06 6.49
CA VAL A 78 12.08 1.03 6.63
C VAL A 78 13.17 0.90 5.57
N ASN A 79 13.44 1.98 4.85
CA ASN A 79 14.50 2.09 3.84
C ASN A 79 14.43 0.99 2.77
N GLU A 80 15.34 0.00 2.81
CA GLU A 80 15.42 -1.09 1.85
C GLU A 80 14.35 -2.18 2.03
N GLU A 81 13.53 -2.10 3.07
CA GLU A 81 12.36 -2.94 3.21
C GLU A 81 11.28 -2.44 2.25
N VAL A 82 10.84 -3.31 1.36
CA VAL A 82 9.86 -2.98 0.30
C VAL A 82 8.46 -2.98 0.87
N VAL A 83 8.02 -4.14 1.41
CA VAL A 83 6.70 -4.36 2.02
C VAL A 83 6.77 -5.42 3.11
N HIS A 84 5.69 -5.60 3.85
CA HIS A 84 5.50 -6.58 4.91
C HIS A 84 6.54 -6.49 6.03
N GLY A 85 7.15 -5.32 6.23
CA GLY A 85 8.11 -5.08 7.30
C GLY A 85 7.44 -5.28 8.66
N MET A 86 8.04 -6.15 9.49
CA MET A 86 7.52 -6.38 10.84
C MET A 86 7.90 -5.25 11.78
N PRO A 87 6.94 -4.65 12.51
CA PRO A 87 7.22 -3.77 13.64
C PRO A 87 8.10 -4.43 14.71
N GLY A 88 8.89 -3.63 15.42
CA GLY A 88 9.76 -4.12 16.48
C GLY A 88 10.17 -3.04 17.47
N GLU A 89 10.37 -3.38 18.73
CA GLU A 89 10.84 -2.46 19.78
C GLU A 89 12.25 -1.93 19.45
N SER A 90 13.12 -2.80 18.91
CA SER A 90 14.48 -2.44 18.51
C SER A 90 14.57 -1.79 17.12
N LYS A 91 13.49 -1.82 16.32
CA LYS A 91 13.40 -1.13 15.03
C LYS A 91 12.97 0.31 15.28
N VAL A 92 13.96 1.16 15.56
CA VAL A 92 13.79 2.57 15.91
C VAL A 92 14.09 3.44 14.70
N LEU A 93 13.16 4.33 14.36
CA LEU A 93 13.29 5.28 13.26
C LEU A 93 14.42 6.27 13.53
N LYS A 94 15.19 6.60 12.50
CA LYS A 94 16.34 7.50 12.56
C LYS A 94 16.15 8.68 11.61
N GLU A 95 16.81 9.76 11.93
CA GLU A 95 16.94 10.91 11.02
C GLU A 95 17.43 10.47 9.65
N GLY A 96 16.73 10.87 8.60
CA GLY A 96 17.06 10.54 7.22
C GLY A 96 16.47 9.23 6.69
N ASP A 97 15.78 8.43 7.53
CA ASP A 97 15.04 7.25 7.06
C ASP A 97 13.83 7.64 6.20
N ILE A 98 13.43 6.74 5.30
CA ILE A 98 12.06 6.71 4.75
C ILE A 98 11.37 5.47 5.29
N VAL A 99 10.07 5.58 5.59
CA VAL A 99 9.30 4.47 6.17
C VAL A 99 7.95 4.36 5.49
N SER A 100 7.67 3.21 4.89
CA SER A 100 6.36 2.87 4.35
C SER A 100 5.52 2.23 5.45
N VAL A 101 4.36 2.81 5.71
CA VAL A 101 3.36 2.29 6.65
C VAL A 101 2.14 1.86 5.86
N ASP A 102 1.81 0.59 5.99
CA ASP A 102 0.69 -0.05 5.32
C ASP A 102 -0.29 -0.56 6.38
N CYS A 103 -1.58 -0.29 6.15
CA CYS A 103 -2.65 -0.50 7.12
C CYS A 103 -3.91 -1.03 6.45
N GLY A 104 -4.35 -2.20 6.89
CA GLY A 104 -5.63 -2.78 6.52
C GLY A 104 -6.63 -2.78 7.69
N VAL A 105 -7.90 -2.53 7.41
CA VAL A 105 -9.00 -2.55 8.39
C VAL A 105 -10.18 -3.34 7.86
N LEU A 106 -10.72 -4.21 8.70
CA LEU A 106 -12.02 -4.84 8.52
C LEU A 106 -13.07 -4.13 9.38
N MET A 107 -14.12 -3.60 8.76
CA MET A 107 -15.26 -3.01 9.46
C MET A 107 -16.54 -3.30 8.66
N ASN A 108 -17.63 -3.59 9.35
CA ASN A 108 -18.95 -3.89 8.75
C ASN A 108 -18.92 -5.01 7.69
N GLY A 109 -18.00 -5.99 7.86
CA GLY A 109 -17.85 -7.16 6.98
C GLY A 109 -17.06 -6.90 5.68
N TYR A 110 -16.44 -5.72 5.52
CA TYR A 110 -15.66 -5.34 4.34
C TYR A 110 -14.31 -4.76 4.73
N PHE A 111 -13.32 -5.00 3.87
CA PHE A 111 -11.96 -4.51 4.06
C PHE A 111 -11.73 -3.15 3.39
N GLY A 112 -10.82 -2.38 3.95
CA GLY A 112 -10.16 -1.23 3.34
C GLY A 112 -8.67 -1.38 3.54
N ASP A 113 -7.87 -0.87 2.60
CA ASP A 113 -6.42 -0.97 2.56
C ASP A 113 -5.80 0.30 2.02
N SER A 114 -4.65 0.70 2.57
CA SER A 114 -3.88 1.84 2.06
C SER A 114 -2.49 1.91 2.69
N ALA A 115 -1.51 2.36 1.90
CA ALA A 115 -0.14 2.58 2.34
C ALA A 115 0.38 3.97 1.98
N TYR A 116 1.27 4.47 2.82
CA TYR A 116 1.95 5.75 2.61
C TYR A 116 3.41 5.70 3.08
N THR A 117 4.32 6.28 2.29
CA THR A 117 5.73 6.41 2.67
C THR A 117 6.01 7.79 3.23
N PHE A 118 6.63 7.83 4.41
CA PHE A 118 6.98 9.05 5.15
C PHE A 118 8.49 9.25 5.19
N GLY A 119 8.93 10.50 5.14
CA GLY A 119 10.29 10.87 5.53
C GLY A 119 10.38 11.04 7.05
N VAL A 120 11.49 10.63 7.65
CA VAL A 120 11.76 10.75 9.08
C VAL A 120 12.78 11.87 9.30
N GLY A 121 12.32 13.02 9.81
CA GLY A 121 13.15 14.21 9.89
C GLY A 121 13.61 14.68 8.51
N GLN A 122 14.85 15.14 8.41
CA GLN A 122 15.42 15.62 7.14
C GLN A 122 15.97 14.46 6.32
N ILE A 123 15.29 14.09 5.24
CA ILE A 123 15.69 13.03 4.32
C ILE A 123 16.56 13.58 3.17
N LYS A 124 17.28 12.70 2.49
CA LYS A 124 18.06 13.04 1.30
C LYS A 124 17.16 13.45 0.14
N PRO A 125 17.55 14.44 -0.68
CA PRO A 125 16.76 14.87 -1.85
C PRO A 125 16.43 13.73 -2.82
N GLU A 126 17.37 12.78 -3.00
CA GLU A 126 17.13 11.61 -3.87
C GLU A 126 16.06 10.66 -3.30
N TYR A 127 15.90 10.57 -1.98
CA TYR A 127 14.82 9.77 -1.36
C TYR A 127 13.47 10.47 -1.48
N GLN A 128 13.45 11.80 -1.33
CA GLN A 128 12.26 12.59 -1.62
C GLN A 128 11.83 12.42 -3.08
N ALA A 129 12.78 12.45 -4.03
CA ALA A 129 12.48 12.25 -5.44
C ALA A 129 11.92 10.84 -5.74
N LEU A 130 12.40 9.79 -5.05
CA LEU A 130 11.83 8.44 -5.12
C LEU A 130 10.38 8.43 -4.62
N MET A 131 10.14 9.00 -3.44
CA MET A 131 8.80 9.08 -2.84
C MET A 131 7.83 9.84 -3.75
N ASP A 132 8.22 11.01 -4.26
CA ASP A 132 7.42 11.81 -5.18
C ASP A 132 7.10 11.06 -6.48
N ALA A 133 8.10 10.34 -7.03
CA ALA A 133 7.90 9.54 -8.24
C ALA A 133 6.96 8.35 -7.98
N THR A 134 7.05 7.71 -6.81
CA THR A 134 6.17 6.59 -6.46
C THR A 134 4.73 7.08 -6.28
N LEU A 135 4.51 8.17 -5.56
CA LEU A 135 3.19 8.77 -5.37
C LEU A 135 2.57 9.22 -6.71
N GLU A 136 3.35 9.88 -7.57
CA GLU A 136 2.88 10.28 -8.90
C GLU A 136 2.56 9.06 -9.77
N SER A 137 3.32 7.97 -9.65
CA SER A 137 3.03 6.73 -10.37
C SER A 137 1.71 6.09 -9.94
N LEU A 138 1.38 6.14 -8.64
CA LEU A 138 0.07 5.73 -8.12
C LEU A 138 -1.04 6.57 -8.77
N ASN A 139 -0.92 7.89 -8.77
CA ASN A 139 -1.91 8.79 -9.38
C ASN A 139 -2.15 8.46 -10.86
N ARG A 140 -1.09 8.19 -11.61
CA ARG A 140 -1.17 7.76 -13.02
C ARG A 140 -1.85 6.41 -13.20
N GLY A 141 -1.61 5.47 -12.28
CA GLY A 141 -2.31 4.18 -12.24
C GLY A 141 -3.81 4.37 -12.00
N VAL A 142 -4.17 5.19 -11.01
CA VAL A 142 -5.55 5.55 -10.65
C VAL A 142 -6.29 6.18 -11.85
N GLU A 143 -5.66 7.08 -12.61
CA GLU A 143 -6.24 7.67 -13.82
C GLU A 143 -6.59 6.64 -14.90
N LYS A 144 -5.93 5.49 -14.92
CA LYS A 144 -6.21 4.40 -15.87
C LYS A 144 -7.22 3.38 -15.36
N ALA A 145 -7.60 3.43 -14.07
CA ALA A 145 -8.55 2.52 -13.45
C ALA A 145 -10.02 2.88 -13.79
N ILE A 146 -10.33 3.03 -15.06
CA ILE A 146 -11.67 3.38 -15.55
C ILE A 146 -12.28 2.24 -16.36
N ALA A 147 -13.61 2.12 -16.32
CA ALA A 147 -14.33 1.09 -17.05
C ALA A 147 -14.07 1.19 -18.57
N GLY A 148 -13.74 0.05 -19.18
CA GLY A 148 -13.37 -0.06 -20.60
C GLY A 148 -11.85 -0.12 -20.84
N ASN A 149 -11.02 0.34 -19.93
CA ASN A 149 -9.58 0.09 -19.94
C ASN A 149 -9.27 -1.36 -19.53
N ARG A 150 -8.00 -1.74 -19.60
CA ARG A 150 -7.52 -3.06 -19.17
C ARG A 150 -6.50 -2.93 -18.05
N MET A 151 -6.31 -4.00 -17.29
CA MET A 151 -5.36 -4.04 -16.18
C MET A 151 -3.93 -3.62 -16.59
N GLY A 152 -3.49 -4.03 -17.78
CA GLY A 152 -2.19 -3.61 -18.33
C GLY A 152 -2.08 -2.11 -18.64
N ASP A 153 -3.18 -1.37 -18.73
CA ASP A 153 -3.13 0.09 -18.89
C ASP A 153 -2.71 0.76 -17.57
N ILE A 154 -3.16 0.22 -16.43
CA ILE A 154 -2.74 0.65 -15.09
C ILE A 154 -1.24 0.38 -14.91
N GLY A 155 -0.82 -0.87 -15.02
CA GLY A 155 0.57 -1.25 -14.83
C GLY A 155 1.53 -0.56 -15.81
N ASN A 156 1.13 -0.35 -17.06
CA ASN A 156 1.94 0.38 -18.04
C ASN A 156 2.11 1.86 -17.66
N ALA A 157 1.07 2.51 -17.15
CA ALA A 157 1.15 3.91 -16.73
C ALA A 157 2.10 4.10 -15.55
N ILE A 158 2.09 3.18 -14.58
CA ILE A 158 3.02 3.15 -13.45
C ILE A 158 4.44 2.89 -13.95
N GLN A 159 4.65 1.76 -14.60
CA GLN A 159 5.97 1.28 -15.02
C GLN A 159 6.69 2.27 -15.93
N SER A 160 6.04 2.72 -17.00
CA SER A 160 6.69 3.60 -17.98
C SER A 160 7.12 4.94 -17.38
N PHE A 161 6.40 5.44 -16.38
CA PHE A 161 6.71 6.68 -15.71
C PHE A 161 7.93 6.55 -14.80
N VAL A 162 7.98 5.54 -13.94
CA VAL A 162 9.08 5.39 -12.97
C VAL A 162 10.36 4.90 -13.62
N GLU A 163 10.28 3.99 -14.61
CA GLU A 163 11.46 3.51 -15.34
C GLU A 163 12.10 4.63 -16.17
N ALA A 164 11.30 5.57 -16.72
CA ALA A 164 11.83 6.76 -17.40
C ALA A 164 12.60 7.72 -16.46
N LYS A 165 12.39 7.60 -15.13
CA LYS A 165 13.12 8.35 -14.09
C LYS A 165 14.32 7.57 -13.52
N GLY A 166 14.58 6.36 -14.02
CA GLY A 166 15.70 5.51 -13.59
C GLY A 166 15.40 4.64 -12.38
N TYR A 167 14.15 4.57 -11.93
CA TYR A 167 13.71 3.68 -10.85
C TYR A 167 13.20 2.34 -11.39
N SER A 168 13.02 1.36 -10.50
CA SER A 168 12.56 0.02 -10.87
C SER A 168 11.26 -0.37 -10.21
N VAL A 169 10.34 -0.99 -10.97
CA VAL A 169 9.08 -1.54 -10.47
C VAL A 169 9.32 -2.96 -9.93
N VAL A 170 8.90 -3.20 -8.69
CA VAL A 170 8.82 -4.56 -8.12
C VAL A 170 7.73 -5.34 -8.87
N ARG A 171 8.01 -6.60 -9.23
CA ARG A 171 7.11 -7.42 -10.07
C ARG A 171 6.53 -8.62 -9.37
N GLU A 172 7.16 -9.07 -8.30
CA GLU A 172 6.78 -10.25 -7.53
C GLU A 172 5.66 -9.96 -6.53
N MET A 173 5.45 -8.68 -6.21
CA MET A 173 4.37 -8.18 -5.37
C MET A 173 3.49 -7.27 -6.22
N VAL A 174 2.18 -7.43 -6.09
CA VAL A 174 1.19 -6.77 -6.93
C VAL A 174 -0.04 -6.38 -6.11
N GLY A 175 -0.77 -5.38 -6.56
CA GLY A 175 -2.05 -5.03 -5.99
C GLY A 175 -3.13 -6.08 -6.26
N HIS A 176 -4.30 -5.87 -5.72
CA HIS A 176 -5.36 -6.89 -5.69
C HIS A 176 -6.76 -6.28 -5.73
N GLY A 177 -7.76 -7.10 -6.00
CA GLY A 177 -9.13 -6.78 -5.65
C GLY A 177 -9.32 -6.87 -4.14
N LEU A 178 -10.28 -6.16 -3.58
CA LEU A 178 -10.68 -6.32 -2.19
C LEU A 178 -12.19 -6.11 -2.00
N GLY A 179 -12.69 -6.58 -0.87
CA GLY A 179 -14.12 -6.48 -0.54
C GLY A 179 -14.46 -7.22 0.73
N ALA A 180 -15.13 -8.35 0.62
CA ALA A 180 -15.42 -9.23 1.76
C ALA A 180 -14.18 -10.03 2.23
N GLU A 181 -13.18 -10.17 1.33
CA GLU A 181 -11.85 -10.65 1.66
C GLU A 181 -10.83 -9.54 1.45
N LEU A 182 -9.72 -9.58 2.21
CA LEU A 182 -8.65 -8.59 2.06
C LEU A 182 -8.02 -8.69 0.67
N HIS A 183 -7.76 -9.89 0.20
CA HIS A 183 -7.23 -10.16 -1.14
C HIS A 183 -8.23 -10.93 -1.98
N GLU A 184 -8.79 -10.28 -2.98
CA GLU A 184 -9.70 -10.86 -3.97
C GLU A 184 -9.09 -10.75 -5.38
N PRO A 185 -9.51 -11.59 -6.35
CA PRO A 185 -9.23 -11.32 -7.76
C PRO A 185 -9.84 -9.98 -8.22
N PRO A 186 -9.19 -9.29 -9.17
CA PRO A 186 -8.01 -9.68 -9.92
C PRO A 186 -6.70 -9.22 -9.24
N GLU A 187 -5.57 -9.82 -9.61
CA GLU A 187 -4.26 -9.19 -9.38
C GLU A 187 -4.16 -7.88 -10.16
N VAL A 188 -3.46 -6.90 -9.56
CA VAL A 188 -3.23 -5.55 -10.12
C VAL A 188 -1.72 -5.29 -10.23
N PRO A 189 -1.05 -5.82 -11.27
CA PRO A 189 0.38 -5.60 -11.45
C PRO A 189 0.72 -4.13 -11.69
N ASN A 190 1.81 -3.67 -11.06
CA ASN A 190 2.36 -2.33 -11.26
C ASN A 190 3.20 -2.20 -12.55
N TYR A 191 3.15 -3.20 -13.39
CA TYR A 191 3.82 -3.29 -14.68
C TYR A 191 2.90 -3.95 -15.70
N GLY A 192 3.19 -3.76 -16.99
CA GLY A 192 2.41 -4.42 -18.01
C GLY A 192 2.47 -3.75 -19.37
N LYS A 193 1.72 -4.32 -20.30
CA LYS A 193 1.58 -3.83 -21.66
C LYS A 193 0.22 -3.19 -21.85
N LYS A 194 0.21 -1.97 -22.37
CA LYS A 194 -1.01 -1.22 -22.69
C LYS A 194 -1.99 -2.06 -23.54
N GLY A 195 -3.26 -2.04 -23.17
CA GLY A 195 -4.33 -2.77 -23.85
C GLY A 195 -4.40 -4.27 -23.54
N ASN A 196 -3.58 -4.79 -22.62
CA ASN A 196 -3.59 -6.21 -22.24
C ASN A 196 -4.22 -6.42 -20.85
N GLY A 197 -4.51 -7.69 -20.55
CA GLY A 197 -5.01 -8.12 -19.25
C GLY A 197 -6.53 -8.02 -19.11
N VAL A 198 -7.00 -8.13 -17.88
CA VAL A 198 -8.41 -8.12 -17.50
C VAL A 198 -9.06 -6.80 -17.93
N LEU A 199 -10.26 -6.88 -18.53
CA LEU A 199 -11.08 -5.72 -18.85
C LEU A 199 -11.65 -5.14 -17.54
N LEU A 200 -11.40 -3.86 -17.29
CA LEU A 200 -11.93 -3.15 -16.14
C LEU A 200 -13.42 -2.87 -16.32
N LYS A 201 -14.21 -3.25 -15.32
CA LYS A 201 -15.65 -3.09 -15.29
C LYS A 201 -16.06 -2.22 -14.13
N GLU A 202 -17.10 -1.43 -14.31
CA GLU A 202 -17.69 -0.64 -13.22
C GLU A 202 -18.09 -1.54 -12.03
N GLY A 203 -17.80 -1.08 -10.82
CA GLY A 203 -18.01 -1.85 -9.59
C GLY A 203 -16.86 -2.77 -9.18
N MET A 204 -15.77 -2.90 -9.97
CA MET A 204 -14.54 -3.52 -9.47
C MET A 204 -13.92 -2.62 -8.41
N VAL A 205 -13.58 -3.19 -7.25
CA VAL A 205 -12.80 -2.50 -6.21
C VAL A 205 -11.39 -3.06 -6.21
N LEU A 206 -10.40 -2.16 -6.25
CA LEU A 206 -9.00 -2.50 -6.45
C LEU A 206 -8.12 -1.75 -5.44
N ALA A 207 -7.11 -2.42 -4.94
CA ALA A 207 -5.92 -1.83 -4.34
C ALA A 207 -4.89 -1.62 -5.46
N ILE A 208 -4.47 -0.37 -5.69
CA ILE A 208 -3.36 -0.01 -6.58
C ILE A 208 -2.22 0.45 -5.69
N GLU A 209 -1.10 -0.28 -5.73
CA GLU A 209 -0.04 -0.18 -4.73
C GLU A 209 1.36 -0.28 -5.37
N PRO A 210 1.83 0.73 -6.10
CA PRO A 210 3.17 0.70 -6.65
C PRO A 210 4.24 0.61 -5.56
N MET A 211 5.08 -0.42 -5.68
CA MET A 211 6.32 -0.62 -4.93
C MET A 211 7.48 -0.32 -5.86
N ILE A 212 8.22 0.74 -5.56
CA ILE A 212 9.26 1.29 -6.44
C ILE A 212 10.60 1.27 -5.72
N ASN A 213 11.56 0.54 -6.28
CA ASN A 213 12.92 0.46 -5.79
C ASN A 213 13.77 1.59 -6.38
N PHE A 214 14.65 2.16 -5.56
CA PHE A 214 15.64 3.15 -6.01
C PHE A 214 16.62 2.58 -7.03
N GLY A 215 17.00 1.31 -6.87
CA GLY A 215 17.94 0.59 -7.72
C GLY A 215 17.28 -0.52 -8.53
N GLU A 216 17.71 -1.77 -8.29
CA GLU A 216 17.24 -2.94 -9.03
C GLU A 216 15.82 -3.36 -8.63
N ARG A 217 15.08 -3.98 -9.57
CA ARG A 217 13.70 -4.43 -9.33
C ARG A 217 13.57 -5.67 -8.44
N HIS A 218 14.68 -6.41 -8.25
CA HIS A 218 14.67 -7.71 -7.58
C HIS A 218 14.50 -7.57 -6.07
N ILE A 219 13.81 -8.53 -5.48
CA ILE A 219 13.50 -8.58 -4.05
C ILE A 219 14.03 -9.86 -3.40
N ARG A 220 14.11 -9.86 -2.08
CA ARG A 220 14.49 -11.01 -1.26
C ARG A 220 13.58 -11.12 -0.03
N LEU A 221 13.16 -12.33 0.27
CA LEU A 221 12.43 -12.64 1.49
C LEU A 221 13.40 -12.72 2.68
N SER A 222 13.03 -12.09 3.78
CA SER A 222 13.73 -12.16 5.06
C SER A 222 13.61 -13.54 5.73
N LYS A 223 14.47 -13.76 6.73
CA LYS A 223 14.40 -14.96 7.58
C LYS A 223 13.15 -15.04 8.44
N ASP A 224 12.50 -13.91 8.72
CA ASP A 224 11.21 -13.85 9.41
C ASP A 224 10.04 -14.36 8.56
N LYS A 225 10.28 -14.64 7.26
CA LYS A 225 9.34 -15.14 6.26
C LYS A 225 8.21 -14.16 5.89
N TRP A 226 8.33 -12.89 6.25
CA TRP A 226 7.38 -11.84 5.92
C TRP A 226 8.04 -10.64 5.24
N THR A 227 9.03 -10.04 5.89
CA THR A 227 9.67 -8.81 5.39
C THR A 227 10.34 -9.05 4.03
N ILE A 228 9.97 -8.24 3.05
CA ILE A 228 10.53 -8.24 1.71
C ILE A 228 11.53 -7.09 1.59
N TYR A 229 12.73 -7.39 1.13
CA TYR A 229 13.81 -6.43 0.92
C TYR A 229 14.11 -6.22 -0.56
N ALA A 230 14.51 -5.01 -0.95
CA ALA A 230 15.22 -4.76 -2.20
C ALA A 230 16.53 -5.57 -2.22
N ALA A 231 16.80 -6.29 -3.31
CA ALA A 231 17.93 -7.23 -3.37
C ALA A 231 19.29 -6.54 -3.25
N ASP A 232 19.38 -5.31 -3.74
CA ASP A 232 20.55 -4.43 -3.69
C ASP A 232 20.69 -3.61 -2.40
N ARG A 233 19.71 -3.71 -1.48
CA ARG A 233 19.66 -2.96 -0.23
C ARG A 233 19.56 -1.44 -0.39
N LEU A 234 19.10 -0.97 -1.54
CA LEU A 234 18.76 0.44 -1.74
C LEU A 234 17.31 0.70 -1.32
N PRO A 235 16.94 1.95 -1.01
CA PRO A 235 15.59 2.28 -0.53
C PRO A 235 14.48 1.91 -1.50
N SER A 236 13.31 1.63 -0.95
CA SER A 236 12.05 1.42 -1.67
C SER A 236 10.97 2.32 -1.10
N ALA A 237 10.02 2.73 -1.94
CA ALA A 237 8.83 3.46 -1.52
C ALA A 237 7.57 2.73 -1.97
N HIS A 238 6.52 2.81 -1.15
CA HIS A 238 5.24 2.18 -1.35
C HIS A 238 4.11 3.16 -1.03
N TYR A 239 3.20 3.34 -1.97
CA TYR A 239 1.97 4.10 -1.77
C TYR A 239 0.80 3.28 -2.32
N GLU A 240 -0.35 3.40 -1.68
CA GLU A 240 -1.51 2.61 -2.05
C GLU A 240 -2.81 3.36 -1.85
N HIS A 241 -3.74 3.14 -2.79
CA HIS A 241 -5.13 3.51 -2.66
C HIS A 241 -6.07 2.35 -2.94
N THR A 242 -7.09 2.21 -2.08
CA THR A 242 -8.33 1.51 -2.42
C THR A 242 -9.20 2.41 -3.28
N LEU A 243 -9.67 1.91 -4.43
CA LEU A 243 -10.56 2.63 -5.33
C LEU A 243 -11.63 1.71 -5.92
N VAL A 244 -12.70 2.30 -6.44
CA VAL A 244 -13.67 1.61 -7.28
C VAL A 244 -13.59 2.11 -8.73
N VAL A 245 -13.61 1.16 -9.66
CA VAL A 245 -13.66 1.44 -11.10
C VAL A 245 -15.01 2.01 -11.45
N ARG A 246 -15.03 3.20 -12.09
CA ARG A 246 -16.23 3.88 -12.56
C ARG A 246 -16.10 4.23 -14.06
N LYS A 247 -17.17 4.68 -14.68
CA LYS A 247 -17.12 5.29 -16.01
C LYS A 247 -16.43 6.65 -15.95
N GLY A 248 -15.48 6.87 -16.84
CA GLY A 248 -14.81 8.16 -17.01
C GLY A 248 -13.72 8.48 -15.99
N LYS A 249 -13.93 8.23 -14.69
CA LYS A 249 -12.95 8.49 -13.63
C LYS A 249 -13.12 7.48 -12.50
N ALA A 250 -12.02 6.90 -12.03
CA ALA A 250 -12.04 6.06 -10.83
C ALA A 250 -12.45 6.88 -9.60
N GLU A 251 -13.11 6.23 -8.66
CA GLU A 251 -13.49 6.83 -7.38
C GLU A 251 -12.59 6.27 -6.28
N VAL A 252 -11.69 7.09 -5.75
CA VAL A 252 -10.79 6.70 -4.66
C VAL A 252 -11.58 6.67 -3.35
N LEU A 253 -11.47 5.57 -2.60
CA LEU A 253 -12.20 5.32 -1.36
C LEU A 253 -11.35 5.63 -0.12
N SER A 254 -10.02 5.45 -0.18
CA SER A 254 -9.05 5.90 0.83
C SER A 254 -8.65 7.37 0.59
N SER A 255 -8.03 8.03 1.57
CA SER A 255 -7.63 9.43 1.43
C SER A 255 -6.32 9.71 2.17
N PHE A 256 -5.44 10.50 1.56
CA PHE A 256 -4.23 11.01 2.20
C PHE A 256 -4.43 12.40 2.86
N GLU A 257 -5.65 12.96 2.84
CA GLU A 257 -5.95 14.26 3.45
C GLU A 257 -5.78 14.31 4.96
N TYR A 258 -5.84 13.15 5.64
CA TYR A 258 -5.62 13.04 7.08
C TYR A 258 -4.14 13.00 7.47
N ILE A 259 -3.23 12.83 6.49
CA ILE A 259 -1.80 12.68 6.71
C ILE A 259 -1.15 14.05 6.87
N GLU A 260 -0.44 14.23 7.97
CA GLU A 260 0.39 15.41 8.20
C GLU A 260 1.81 15.14 7.72
N VAL A 261 2.21 15.79 6.62
CA VAL A 261 3.60 15.74 6.16
C VAL A 261 4.37 16.82 6.91
N LYS A 262 5.27 16.41 7.79
CA LYS A 262 6.19 17.31 8.48
C LYS A 262 7.20 17.88 7.47
N LYS A 263 7.33 19.20 7.41
CA LYS A 263 8.28 19.89 6.54
C LYS A 263 9.64 20.04 7.22
#